data_99a7bf7648eaf0605c9a068f9bbf126d
#
_entry.id   99a7bf7648eaf0605c9a068f9bbf126d
#
_cell.length_a   1.000
_cell.length_b   1.000
_cell.length_c   1.000
_cell.angle_alpha   90.00
_cell.angle_beta   90.00
_cell.angle_gamma   90.00
#
_symmetry.space_group_name_H-M   'P 1'
#
loop_
_entity.id
_entity.type
_entity.pdbx_description
1 polymer ?
#
loop_
_entity_poly.entity_id
_entity_poly.type
_entity_poly.pdbx_seq_one_letter_code
_entity_poly.pdbx_strand_id
1 'polypeptide(L)'
;MILADIPVKRPHAMSFTTLEVVNFAFVRVETGDGLVGWGEAACLGGPTWSEESAESVQVVIERYIAPWLVGRDASGIERLRREMARRVQGNPFARAAVEMALWDLAGRALGVPVHRLLGGRVRDSVPLSWSLAVAAPEAELEEAREKVRLGHRIFKVKTGAHPLAHDIERVRRIRETVGAGVALRVDANQGWDRPTALAAIRALEPYALDFVEQPLPKWDLDGMAELARRVSVPIMADESCGSPQDALAIARLGGVSILALKVTKAAGILGTMAVARIAEAAGLGCYVGCMIETSLGTAAYLQVALAAAPVTWGCELFGPLLLKGDVVRRPVSYADGAILALDGPGLGVDIDETALNECARR
;
A
#
# COMPACT_ATOMS: atom_id res chain seq x y z
N MET A 1 -1.72 -20.44 10.33
CA MET A 1 -0.94 -19.50 9.52
C MET A 1 -0.22 -20.21 8.38
N ILE A 2 -0.03 -19.53 7.23
CA ILE A 2 0.67 -20.08 6.08
C ILE A 2 1.66 -19.03 5.59
N LEU A 3 2.94 -19.39 5.47
CA LEU A 3 3.94 -18.58 4.78
C LEU A 3 3.97 -18.99 3.31
N ALA A 4 4.08 -18.02 2.42
CA ALA A 4 4.17 -18.27 1.00
C ALA A 4 5.15 -17.31 0.31
N ASP A 5 5.70 -17.76 -0.82
CA ASP A 5 6.61 -16.99 -1.66
C ASP A 5 6.07 -16.97 -3.08
N ILE A 6 5.73 -15.78 -3.58
CA ILE A 6 5.20 -15.62 -4.93
C ILE A 6 6.17 -14.79 -5.76
N PRO A 7 6.74 -15.34 -6.84
CA PRO A 7 7.64 -14.60 -7.72
C PRO A 7 6.91 -13.48 -8.45
N VAL A 8 7.60 -12.37 -8.72
CA VAL A 8 7.11 -11.33 -9.64
C VAL A 8 7.33 -11.74 -11.10
N LYS A 9 6.48 -11.25 -12.01
CA LYS A 9 6.58 -11.53 -13.45
C LYS A 9 7.86 -10.99 -14.07
N ARG A 10 8.36 -9.87 -13.55
CA ARG A 10 9.63 -9.23 -13.89
C ARG A 10 10.28 -8.69 -12.63
N PRO A 11 11.61 -8.69 -12.49
CA PRO A 11 12.28 -8.05 -11.37
C PRO A 11 11.80 -6.60 -11.22
N HIS A 12 11.44 -6.20 -10.00
CA HIS A 12 10.94 -4.87 -9.68
C HIS A 12 11.99 -4.12 -8.86
N ALA A 13 12.80 -3.29 -9.52
CA ALA A 13 13.87 -2.53 -8.87
C ALA A 13 13.34 -1.22 -8.30
N MET A 14 13.69 -0.97 -7.03
CA MET A 14 13.39 0.23 -6.23
C MET A 14 14.70 0.85 -5.75
N SER A 15 14.64 1.99 -5.07
CA SER A 15 15.86 2.67 -4.59
C SER A 15 16.70 1.83 -3.62
N PHE A 16 16.10 0.93 -2.86
CA PHE A 16 16.73 0.17 -1.78
C PHE A 16 16.85 -1.34 -2.04
N THR A 17 16.16 -1.90 -3.04
CA THR A 17 16.21 -3.34 -3.35
C THR A 17 15.69 -3.64 -4.75
N THR A 18 16.04 -4.82 -5.27
CA THR A 18 15.39 -5.42 -6.45
C THR A 18 14.59 -6.63 -6.00
N LEU A 19 13.28 -6.58 -6.21
CA LEU A 19 12.35 -7.61 -5.80
C LEU A 19 12.17 -8.64 -6.92
N GLU A 20 12.45 -9.89 -6.61
CA GLU A 20 12.20 -11.06 -7.49
C GLU A 20 11.06 -11.92 -6.94
N VAL A 21 10.88 -11.92 -5.63
CA VAL A 21 9.88 -12.68 -4.89
C VAL A 21 9.28 -11.81 -3.79
N VAL A 22 7.98 -11.86 -3.64
CA VAL A 22 7.28 -11.28 -2.48
C VAL A 22 6.98 -12.39 -1.48
N ASN A 23 7.26 -12.12 -0.21
CA ASN A 23 7.04 -13.05 0.89
C ASN A 23 5.75 -12.68 1.62
N PHE A 24 4.92 -13.67 1.87
CA PHE A 24 3.60 -13.47 2.47
C PHE A 24 3.44 -14.26 3.74
N ALA A 25 2.69 -13.68 4.69
CA ALA A 25 2.13 -14.38 5.83
C ALA A 25 0.61 -14.28 5.76
N PHE A 26 -0.05 -15.43 5.50
CA PHE A 26 -1.51 -15.53 5.46
C PHE A 26 -2.05 -15.99 6.81
N VAL A 27 -3.07 -15.29 7.28
CA VAL A 27 -3.76 -15.56 8.54
C VAL A 27 -5.16 -16.09 8.26
N ARG A 28 -5.49 -17.25 8.80
CA ARG A 28 -6.84 -17.82 8.79
C ARG A 28 -7.39 -17.77 10.21
N VAL A 29 -8.50 -17.07 10.39
CA VAL A 29 -9.26 -17.05 11.64
C VAL A 29 -10.55 -17.82 11.42
N GLU A 30 -10.87 -18.75 12.32
CA GLU A 30 -12.08 -19.57 12.26
C GLU A 30 -12.85 -19.46 13.56
N THR A 31 -14.15 -19.30 13.43
CA THR A 31 -15.09 -19.31 14.57
C THR A 31 -15.52 -20.73 14.93
N GLY A 32 -16.08 -20.92 16.12
CA GLY A 32 -16.54 -22.23 16.59
C GLY A 32 -17.68 -22.83 15.76
N ASP A 33 -18.40 -22.03 14.99
CA ASP A 33 -19.44 -22.44 14.04
C ASP A 33 -18.91 -22.63 12.60
N GLY A 34 -17.59 -22.52 12.39
CA GLY A 34 -16.91 -22.82 11.13
C GLY A 34 -16.84 -21.68 10.13
N LEU A 35 -17.24 -20.45 10.50
CA LEU A 35 -17.04 -19.29 9.63
C LEU A 35 -15.56 -18.90 9.60
N VAL A 36 -15.04 -18.61 8.41
CA VAL A 36 -13.62 -18.32 8.17
C VAL A 36 -13.43 -16.91 7.63
N GLY A 37 -12.47 -16.20 8.20
CA GLY A 37 -11.93 -14.94 7.66
C GLY A 37 -10.44 -15.03 7.39
N TRP A 38 -9.98 -14.31 6.38
CA TRP A 38 -8.60 -14.31 5.93
C TRP A 38 -7.96 -12.92 5.97
N GLY A 39 -6.66 -12.90 6.24
CA GLY A 39 -5.85 -11.69 6.20
C GLY A 39 -4.45 -11.98 5.70
N GLU A 40 -3.74 -10.93 5.31
CA GLU A 40 -2.45 -11.01 4.64
C GLU A 40 -1.48 -9.96 5.17
N ALA A 41 -0.22 -10.34 5.34
CA ALA A 41 0.91 -9.42 5.39
C ALA A 41 1.85 -9.71 4.22
N ALA A 42 2.05 -8.74 3.34
CA ALA A 42 3.01 -8.80 2.25
C ALA A 42 4.32 -8.12 2.68
N CYS A 43 5.44 -8.84 2.56
CA CYS A 43 6.78 -8.36 2.89
C CYS A 43 7.64 -8.33 1.62
N LEU A 44 8.27 -7.19 1.35
CA LEU A 44 9.01 -6.96 0.10
C LEU A 44 10.43 -7.58 0.17
N GLY A 45 10.51 -8.92 0.03
CA GLY A 45 11.79 -9.63 0.03
C GLY A 45 12.47 -9.69 1.40
N GLY A 46 11.71 -9.60 2.50
CA GLY A 46 12.22 -9.59 3.88
C GLY A 46 12.07 -8.22 4.57
N PRO A 47 12.86 -7.93 5.62
CA PRO A 47 12.78 -6.67 6.35
C PRO A 47 13.54 -5.53 5.63
N THR A 48 13.15 -5.27 4.38
CA THR A 48 13.82 -4.30 3.51
C THR A 48 13.13 -2.93 3.51
N TRP A 49 11.79 -2.92 3.46
CA TRP A 49 10.96 -1.72 3.51
C TRP A 49 10.50 -1.38 4.92
N SER A 50 10.22 -2.41 5.71
CA SER A 50 9.86 -2.31 7.14
C SER A 50 10.78 -3.19 7.97
N GLU A 51 10.64 -3.13 9.28
CA GLU A 51 11.39 -3.94 10.24
C GLU A 51 10.88 -5.39 10.33
N GLU A 52 9.74 -5.71 9.67
CA GLU A 52 9.11 -7.04 9.72
C GLU A 52 9.40 -7.85 8.45
N SER A 53 9.57 -9.16 8.64
CA SER A 53 9.59 -10.18 7.59
C SER A 53 8.40 -11.12 7.77
N ALA A 54 8.11 -11.94 6.75
CA ALA A 54 7.02 -12.93 6.86
C ALA A 54 7.23 -13.88 8.05
N GLU A 55 8.48 -14.26 8.34
CA GLU A 55 8.85 -15.12 9.48
C GLU A 55 8.63 -14.42 10.82
N SER A 56 9.00 -13.14 10.93
CA SER A 56 8.77 -12.38 12.16
C SER A 56 7.28 -12.17 12.40
N VAL A 57 6.50 -11.90 11.36
CA VAL A 57 5.03 -11.84 11.39
C VAL A 57 4.45 -13.15 11.92
N GLN A 58 4.91 -14.30 11.38
CA GLN A 58 4.48 -15.61 11.84
C GLN A 58 4.77 -15.82 13.33
N VAL A 59 6.02 -15.59 13.75
CA VAL A 59 6.43 -15.78 15.15
C VAL A 59 5.60 -14.91 16.09
N VAL A 60 5.38 -13.65 15.72
CA VAL A 60 4.59 -12.70 16.54
C VAL A 60 3.16 -13.16 16.66
N ILE A 61 2.55 -13.60 15.56
CA ILE A 61 1.16 -14.06 15.61
C ILE A 61 1.04 -15.35 16.39
N GLU A 62 1.84 -16.37 16.09
CA GLU A 62 1.71 -17.71 16.72
C GLU A 62 2.07 -17.70 18.20
N ARG A 63 3.09 -16.93 18.62
CA ARG A 63 3.56 -16.96 20.01
C ARG A 63 2.93 -15.91 20.92
N TYR A 64 2.49 -14.77 20.37
CA TYR A 64 2.08 -13.64 21.21
C TYR A 64 0.64 -13.17 20.96
N ILE A 65 0.09 -13.34 19.74
CA ILE A 65 -1.29 -12.94 19.43
C ILE A 65 -2.26 -14.12 19.55
N ALA A 66 -2.02 -15.22 18.86
CA ALA A 66 -2.94 -16.34 18.77
C ALA A 66 -3.28 -16.96 20.12
N PRO A 67 -2.33 -17.23 21.06
CA PRO A 67 -2.64 -17.82 22.36
C PRO A 67 -3.59 -16.99 23.20
N TRP A 68 -3.60 -15.68 22.96
CA TRP A 68 -4.51 -14.77 23.64
C TRP A 68 -5.81 -14.56 22.86
N LEU A 69 -5.77 -14.58 21.53
CA LEU A 69 -6.92 -14.28 20.67
C LEU A 69 -7.92 -15.45 20.59
N VAL A 70 -7.42 -16.69 20.58
CA VAL A 70 -8.25 -17.89 20.54
C VAL A 70 -9.23 -17.93 21.71
N GLY A 71 -10.51 -18.26 21.41
CA GLY A 71 -11.59 -18.26 22.40
C GLY A 71 -12.19 -16.89 22.72
N ARG A 72 -11.78 -15.85 22.03
CA ARG A 72 -12.36 -14.51 22.18
C ARG A 72 -13.51 -14.28 21.21
N ASP A 73 -14.40 -13.37 21.59
CA ASP A 73 -15.43 -12.84 20.70
C ASP A 73 -14.80 -11.99 19.60
N ALA A 74 -14.90 -12.48 18.36
CA ALA A 74 -14.34 -11.84 17.17
C ALA A 74 -15.10 -10.58 16.73
N SER A 75 -16.32 -10.33 17.23
CA SER A 75 -17.15 -9.18 16.86
C SER A 75 -16.60 -7.84 17.37
N GLY A 76 -15.84 -7.88 18.46
CA GLY A 76 -15.28 -6.68 19.11
C GLY A 76 -13.96 -6.22 18.51
N ILE A 77 -13.86 -5.97 17.19
CA ILE A 77 -12.61 -5.71 16.46
C ILE A 77 -11.81 -4.57 17.09
N GLU A 78 -12.43 -3.42 17.41
CA GLU A 78 -11.71 -2.29 18.03
C GLU A 78 -11.13 -2.66 19.41
N ARG A 79 -11.87 -3.43 20.21
CA ARG A 79 -11.37 -3.91 21.50
C ARG A 79 -10.17 -4.83 21.30
N LEU A 80 -10.27 -5.79 20.37
CA LEU A 80 -9.20 -6.75 20.06
C LEU A 80 -7.97 -6.03 19.54
N ARG A 81 -8.13 -5.06 18.63
CA ARG A 81 -7.06 -4.23 18.10
C ARG A 81 -6.31 -3.47 19.21
N ARG A 82 -7.04 -2.83 20.13
CA ARG A 82 -6.43 -2.12 21.27
C ARG A 82 -5.70 -3.06 22.22
N GLU A 83 -6.25 -4.21 22.49
CA GLU A 83 -5.60 -5.22 23.34
C GLU A 83 -4.37 -5.82 22.65
N MET A 84 -4.41 -6.10 21.34
CA MET A 84 -3.23 -6.49 20.56
C MET A 84 -2.12 -5.44 20.68
N ALA A 85 -2.44 -4.16 20.49
CA ALA A 85 -1.47 -3.07 20.56
C ALA A 85 -0.81 -2.91 21.94
N ARG A 86 -1.50 -3.28 23.03
CA ARG A 86 -0.94 -3.29 24.39
C ARG A 86 -0.01 -4.49 24.63
N ARG A 87 -0.28 -5.63 24.00
CA ARG A 87 0.47 -6.88 24.17
C ARG A 87 1.68 -6.97 23.26
N VAL A 88 1.55 -6.45 22.05
CA VAL A 88 2.56 -6.50 21.01
C VAL A 88 2.90 -5.06 20.59
N GLN A 89 4.05 -4.58 21.06
CA GLN A 89 4.56 -3.28 20.67
C GLN A 89 5.16 -3.36 19.26
N GLY A 90 4.99 -2.31 18.44
CA GLY A 90 5.40 -2.36 17.04
C GLY A 90 4.66 -3.45 16.26
N ASN A 91 5.37 -4.14 15.37
CA ASN A 91 4.86 -5.24 14.56
C ASN A 91 3.50 -4.94 13.88
N PRO A 92 3.41 -3.82 13.15
CA PRO A 92 2.16 -3.41 12.53
C PRO A 92 1.66 -4.40 11.48
N PHE A 93 2.55 -5.09 10.75
CA PHE A 93 2.18 -6.05 9.71
C PHE A 93 1.51 -7.29 10.32
N ALA A 94 2.08 -7.83 11.41
CA ALA A 94 1.48 -8.95 12.13
C ALA A 94 0.08 -8.59 12.65
N ARG A 95 -0.07 -7.41 13.25
CA ARG A 95 -1.37 -6.93 13.76
C ARG A 95 -2.36 -6.66 12.64
N ALA A 96 -1.90 -6.11 11.52
CA ALA A 96 -2.74 -5.84 10.36
C ALA A 96 -3.30 -7.11 9.74
N ALA A 97 -2.49 -8.15 9.55
CA ALA A 97 -2.93 -9.41 8.99
C ALA A 97 -4.03 -10.07 9.83
N VAL A 98 -3.90 -10.03 11.17
CA VAL A 98 -4.94 -10.53 12.07
C VAL A 98 -6.21 -9.67 12.00
N GLU A 99 -6.07 -8.35 12.00
CA GLU A 99 -7.20 -7.42 11.96
C GLU A 99 -7.95 -7.50 10.62
N MET A 100 -7.26 -7.66 9.49
CA MET A 100 -7.88 -7.95 8.19
C MET A 100 -8.75 -9.21 8.24
N ALA A 101 -8.23 -10.30 8.83
CA ALA A 101 -8.98 -11.55 8.97
C ALA A 101 -10.25 -11.37 9.83
N LEU A 102 -10.18 -10.56 10.88
CA LEU A 102 -11.36 -10.23 11.70
C LEU A 102 -12.39 -9.41 10.92
N TRP A 103 -11.96 -8.48 10.08
CA TRP A 103 -12.87 -7.72 9.21
C TRP A 103 -13.51 -8.58 8.13
N ASP A 104 -12.73 -9.48 7.50
CA ASP A 104 -13.26 -10.43 6.53
C ASP A 104 -14.34 -11.30 7.19
N LEU A 105 -14.04 -11.82 8.38
CA LEU A 105 -14.96 -12.61 9.19
C LEU A 105 -16.25 -11.84 9.50
N ALA A 106 -16.15 -10.58 9.97
CA ALA A 106 -17.30 -9.75 10.33
C ALA A 106 -18.18 -9.45 9.11
N GLY A 107 -17.58 -9.11 7.97
CA GLY A 107 -18.31 -8.88 6.74
C GLY A 107 -19.01 -10.15 6.22
N ARG A 108 -18.36 -11.32 6.31
CA ARG A 108 -18.97 -12.61 5.96
C ARG A 108 -20.11 -12.99 6.90
N ALA A 109 -19.94 -12.80 8.21
CA ALA A 109 -20.98 -13.05 9.19
C ALA A 109 -22.25 -12.22 8.95
N LEU A 110 -22.10 -11.00 8.51
CA LEU A 110 -23.20 -10.07 8.23
C LEU A 110 -23.70 -10.10 6.77
N GLY A 111 -23.03 -10.85 5.89
CA GLY A 111 -23.36 -10.91 4.47
C GLY A 111 -23.12 -9.62 3.71
N VAL A 112 -22.18 -8.76 4.15
CA VAL A 112 -21.90 -7.46 3.54
C VAL A 112 -20.40 -7.25 3.29
N PRO A 113 -20.01 -6.44 2.29
CA PRO A 113 -18.63 -6.06 2.11
C PRO A 113 -18.14 -5.12 3.23
N VAL A 114 -16.84 -5.18 3.54
CA VAL A 114 -16.24 -4.42 4.64
C VAL A 114 -16.45 -2.92 4.51
N HIS A 115 -16.40 -2.34 3.32
CA HIS A 115 -16.65 -0.91 3.14
C HIS A 115 -18.02 -0.46 3.69
N ARG A 116 -19.05 -1.32 3.68
CA ARG A 116 -20.36 -1.00 4.31
C ARG A 116 -20.26 -0.86 5.82
N LEU A 117 -19.39 -1.65 6.45
CA LEU A 117 -19.14 -1.57 7.89
C LEU A 117 -18.29 -0.35 8.27
N LEU A 118 -17.57 0.23 7.29
CA LEU A 118 -16.77 1.44 7.45
C LEU A 118 -17.54 2.74 7.17
N GLY A 119 -18.85 2.64 6.88
CA GLY A 119 -19.73 3.78 6.62
C GLY A 119 -20.26 3.85 5.18
N GLY A 120 -19.96 2.87 4.35
CA GLY A 120 -20.34 2.80 2.96
C GLY A 120 -19.26 3.29 1.99
N ARG A 121 -19.41 2.98 0.72
CA ARG A 121 -18.49 3.44 -0.32
C ARG A 121 -18.87 4.84 -0.82
N VAL A 122 -17.88 5.66 -1.10
CA VAL A 122 -18.02 7.00 -1.68
C VAL A 122 -17.61 7.05 -3.16
N ARG A 123 -17.16 5.91 -3.71
CA ARG A 123 -16.77 5.72 -5.12
C ARG A 123 -16.93 4.27 -5.55
N ASP A 124 -17.10 4.04 -6.86
CA ASP A 124 -17.28 2.70 -7.45
C ASP A 124 -16.00 2.12 -8.07
N SER A 125 -14.95 2.94 -8.19
CA SER A 125 -13.62 2.55 -8.64
C SER A 125 -12.57 3.51 -8.10
N VAL A 126 -11.30 3.10 -8.14
CA VAL A 126 -10.18 3.95 -7.74
C VAL A 126 -9.18 4.02 -8.89
N PRO A 127 -8.84 5.22 -9.40
CA PRO A 127 -7.82 5.38 -10.44
C PRO A 127 -6.49 4.74 -10.03
N LEU A 128 -5.91 3.95 -10.94
CA LEU A 128 -4.71 3.15 -10.69
C LEU A 128 -3.47 3.84 -11.26
N SER A 129 -2.52 4.15 -10.40
CA SER A 129 -1.17 4.57 -10.77
C SER A 129 -0.34 3.34 -11.13
N TRP A 130 0.26 3.35 -12.32
CA TRP A 130 1.23 2.32 -12.70
C TRP A 130 2.63 2.75 -12.26
N SER A 131 3.29 1.95 -11.44
CA SER A 131 4.66 2.22 -11.01
C SER A 131 5.66 1.60 -11.98
N LEU A 132 6.46 2.44 -12.62
CA LEU A 132 7.56 2.03 -13.45
C LEU A 132 8.76 1.71 -12.55
N ALA A 133 9.17 0.44 -12.56
CA ALA A 133 10.39 0.01 -11.89
C ALA A 133 11.63 0.55 -12.62
N VAL A 134 12.74 0.62 -11.91
CA VAL A 134 14.03 0.96 -12.55
C VAL A 134 14.42 -0.17 -13.52
N ALA A 135 14.52 0.14 -14.80
CA ALA A 135 14.84 -0.80 -15.85
C ALA A 135 15.78 -0.18 -16.91
N ALA A 136 16.16 -0.96 -17.92
CA ALA A 136 16.86 -0.40 -19.09
C ALA A 136 15.95 0.67 -19.75
N PRO A 137 16.49 1.84 -20.16
CA PRO A 137 15.69 2.97 -20.56
C PRO A 137 14.64 2.68 -21.63
N GLU A 138 14.98 1.91 -22.66
CA GLU A 138 14.04 1.59 -23.74
C GLU A 138 12.93 0.63 -23.30
N ALA A 139 13.23 -0.29 -22.39
CA ALA A 139 12.22 -1.21 -21.80
C ALA A 139 11.21 -0.44 -20.94
N GLU A 140 11.68 0.54 -20.17
CA GLU A 140 10.82 1.40 -19.34
C GLU A 140 9.88 2.26 -20.19
N LEU A 141 10.38 2.83 -21.29
CA LEU A 141 9.56 3.62 -22.22
C LEU A 141 8.55 2.75 -22.96
N GLU A 142 8.92 1.54 -23.37
CA GLU A 142 7.97 0.62 -24.04
C GLU A 142 6.88 0.16 -23.08
N GLU A 143 7.23 -0.15 -21.81
CA GLU A 143 6.24 -0.43 -20.79
C GLU A 143 5.28 0.74 -20.58
N ALA A 144 5.79 1.97 -20.51
CA ALA A 144 4.96 3.17 -20.41
C ALA A 144 3.98 3.30 -21.59
N ARG A 145 4.46 3.10 -22.84
CA ARG A 145 3.60 3.12 -24.05
C ARG A 145 2.53 2.04 -23.99
N GLU A 146 2.90 0.82 -23.61
CA GLU A 146 1.96 -0.30 -23.47
C GLU A 146 0.86 0.05 -22.46
N LYS A 147 1.24 0.56 -21.28
CA LYS A 147 0.27 0.89 -20.23
C LYS A 147 -0.65 2.05 -20.63
N VAL A 148 -0.15 3.05 -21.37
CA VAL A 148 -1.01 4.10 -21.94
C VAL A 148 -2.04 3.50 -22.90
N ARG A 149 -1.63 2.54 -23.77
CA ARG A 149 -2.56 1.83 -24.68
C ARG A 149 -3.63 1.02 -23.92
N LEU A 150 -3.26 0.48 -22.73
CA LEU A 150 -4.17 -0.25 -21.83
C LEU A 150 -5.05 0.67 -20.98
N GLY A 151 -5.03 1.98 -21.21
CA GLY A 151 -5.91 2.92 -20.50
C GLY A 151 -5.33 3.57 -19.25
N HIS A 152 -4.11 3.23 -18.83
CA HIS A 152 -3.49 3.91 -17.69
C HIS A 152 -3.24 5.39 -17.98
N ARG A 153 -3.59 6.26 -17.03
CA ARG A 153 -3.44 7.71 -17.12
C ARG A 153 -2.63 8.31 -15.97
N ILE A 154 -2.10 7.46 -15.10
CA ILE A 154 -1.30 7.87 -13.94
C ILE A 154 -0.07 6.98 -13.90
N PHE A 155 1.12 7.58 -13.87
CA PHE A 155 2.39 6.85 -13.75
C PHE A 155 3.19 7.37 -12.57
N LYS A 156 3.89 6.47 -11.89
CA LYS A 156 4.85 6.77 -10.85
C LYS A 156 6.22 6.23 -11.25
N VAL A 157 7.24 7.07 -11.19
CA VAL A 157 8.63 6.73 -11.56
C VAL A 157 9.43 6.60 -10.27
N LYS A 158 10.06 5.44 -10.07
CA LYS A 158 11.00 5.25 -8.96
C LYS A 158 12.28 6.02 -9.23
N THR A 159 12.72 6.83 -8.26
CA THR A 159 13.92 7.67 -8.30
C THR A 159 14.78 7.43 -7.06
N GLY A 160 15.94 8.06 -6.97
CA GLY A 160 16.81 7.96 -5.79
C GLY A 160 17.77 6.78 -5.78
N ALA A 161 17.68 5.86 -6.77
CA ALA A 161 18.59 4.74 -6.93
C ALA A 161 19.84 5.10 -7.75
N HIS A 162 19.74 6.12 -8.56
CA HIS A 162 20.79 6.56 -9.51
C HIS A 162 21.24 7.99 -9.24
N PRO A 163 22.36 8.43 -9.85
CA PRO A 163 22.74 9.84 -9.82
C PRO A 163 21.59 10.74 -10.32
N LEU A 164 21.41 11.88 -9.68
CA LEU A 164 20.31 12.80 -9.91
C LEU A 164 20.09 13.14 -11.40
N ALA A 165 21.17 13.41 -12.15
CA ALA A 165 21.09 13.72 -13.58
C ALA A 165 20.45 12.59 -14.40
N HIS A 166 20.69 11.33 -14.00
CA HIS A 166 20.10 10.17 -14.65
C HIS A 166 18.59 10.08 -14.34
N ASP A 167 18.18 10.29 -13.08
CA ASP A 167 16.76 10.28 -12.71
C ASP A 167 15.97 11.40 -13.39
N ILE A 168 16.54 12.61 -13.50
CA ILE A 168 15.94 13.74 -14.23
C ILE A 168 15.73 13.36 -15.70
N GLU A 169 16.74 12.79 -16.35
CA GLU A 169 16.65 12.38 -17.76
C GLU A 169 15.60 11.27 -17.97
N ARG A 170 15.50 10.30 -17.06
CA ARG A 170 14.45 9.27 -17.09
C ARG A 170 13.05 9.89 -17.01
N VAL A 171 12.81 10.76 -16.03
CA VAL A 171 11.51 11.44 -15.87
C VAL A 171 11.18 12.28 -17.11
N ARG A 172 12.15 12.99 -17.67
CA ARG A 172 11.99 13.76 -18.93
C ARG A 172 11.51 12.85 -20.06
N ARG A 173 12.23 11.74 -20.32
CA ARG A 173 11.91 10.79 -21.40
C ARG A 173 10.55 10.12 -21.20
N ILE A 174 10.22 9.76 -19.97
CA ILE A 174 8.90 9.20 -19.64
C ILE A 174 7.81 10.24 -19.91
N ARG A 175 7.97 11.50 -19.46
CA ARG A 175 7.02 12.58 -19.74
C ARG A 175 6.79 12.77 -21.23
N GLU A 176 7.84 12.81 -22.03
CA GLU A 176 7.75 12.90 -23.49
C GLU A 176 7.02 11.71 -24.11
N THR A 177 7.23 10.53 -23.55
CA THR A 177 6.61 9.27 -24.02
C THR A 177 5.13 9.18 -23.71
N VAL A 178 4.71 9.53 -22.47
CA VAL A 178 3.31 9.42 -22.04
C VAL A 178 2.46 10.64 -22.41
N GLY A 179 3.10 11.77 -22.70
CA GLY A 179 2.44 13.02 -23.07
C GLY A 179 1.94 13.84 -21.88
N ALA A 180 1.57 15.10 -22.13
CA ALA A 180 1.17 16.06 -21.10
C ALA A 180 -0.18 15.74 -20.43
N GLY A 181 -1.05 14.97 -21.08
CA GLY A 181 -2.37 14.59 -20.54
C GLY A 181 -2.35 13.44 -19.55
N VAL A 182 -1.18 12.88 -19.24
CA VAL A 182 -1.00 11.79 -18.29
C VAL A 182 -0.41 12.33 -16.98
N ALA A 183 -0.98 11.98 -15.84
CA ALA A 183 -0.47 12.31 -14.53
C ALA A 183 0.88 11.60 -14.28
N LEU A 184 1.88 12.33 -13.82
CA LEU A 184 3.21 11.80 -13.57
C LEU A 184 3.65 12.12 -12.14
N ARG A 185 4.18 11.13 -11.45
CA ARG A 185 4.63 11.19 -10.07
C ARG A 185 6.01 10.59 -9.95
N VAL A 186 6.75 10.98 -8.94
CA VAL A 186 8.03 10.35 -8.59
C VAL A 186 8.01 9.89 -7.15
N ASP A 187 8.73 8.80 -6.90
CA ASP A 187 8.90 8.23 -5.56
C ASP A 187 10.38 7.95 -5.33
N ALA A 188 10.94 8.65 -4.37
CA ALA A 188 12.35 8.52 -4.01
C ALA A 188 12.60 7.47 -2.93
N ASN A 189 11.56 6.93 -2.30
CA ASN A 189 11.65 5.95 -1.21
C ASN A 189 12.77 6.30 -0.21
N GLN A 190 12.76 7.53 0.32
CA GLN A 190 13.75 8.04 1.28
C GLN A 190 15.18 8.21 0.72
N GLY A 191 15.36 8.15 -0.60
CA GLY A 191 16.68 8.06 -1.24
C GLY A 191 17.48 9.37 -1.30
N TRP A 192 16.92 10.51 -0.89
CA TRP A 192 17.59 11.80 -0.95
C TRP A 192 17.86 12.40 0.44
N ASP A 193 18.95 13.19 0.54
CA ASP A 193 19.14 14.14 1.63
C ASP A 193 18.44 15.47 1.31
N ARG A 194 18.35 16.39 2.27
CA ARG A 194 17.63 17.68 2.10
C ARG A 194 18.15 18.51 0.93
N PRO A 195 19.48 18.74 0.72
CA PRO A 195 20.01 19.47 -0.42
C PRO A 195 19.68 18.81 -1.75
N THR A 196 19.86 17.48 -1.84
CA THR A 196 19.57 16.68 -3.05
C THR A 196 18.09 16.71 -3.38
N ALA A 197 17.20 16.53 -2.40
CA ALA A 197 15.75 16.58 -2.59
C ALA A 197 15.30 17.93 -3.16
N LEU A 198 15.80 19.03 -2.61
CA LEU A 198 15.46 20.38 -3.12
C LEU A 198 15.95 20.59 -4.55
N ALA A 199 17.18 20.18 -4.87
CA ALA A 199 17.74 20.27 -6.21
C ALA A 199 16.97 19.38 -7.20
N ALA A 200 16.66 18.14 -6.80
CA ALA A 200 15.91 17.18 -7.59
C ALA A 200 14.52 17.69 -7.95
N ILE A 201 13.75 18.11 -6.95
CA ILE A 201 12.36 18.55 -7.18
C ILE A 201 12.33 19.79 -8.07
N ARG A 202 13.20 20.77 -7.85
CA ARG A 202 13.30 21.95 -8.71
C ARG A 202 13.66 21.62 -10.15
N ALA A 203 14.56 20.67 -10.36
CA ALA A 203 14.93 20.20 -11.70
C ALA A 203 13.80 19.41 -12.38
N LEU A 204 12.90 18.81 -11.59
CA LEU A 204 11.77 18.05 -12.08
C LEU A 204 10.48 18.88 -12.26
N GLU A 205 10.37 20.08 -11.69
CA GLU A 205 9.22 20.99 -11.84
C GLU A 205 8.78 21.22 -13.31
N PRO A 206 9.70 21.35 -14.31
CA PRO A 206 9.29 21.52 -15.70
C PRO A 206 8.49 20.36 -16.30
N TYR A 207 8.55 19.19 -15.68
CA TYR A 207 7.84 17.99 -16.16
C TYR A 207 6.45 17.82 -15.56
N ALA A 208 5.92 18.84 -14.89
CA ALA A 208 4.56 18.91 -14.36
C ALA A 208 4.17 17.65 -13.54
N LEU A 209 4.92 17.40 -12.47
CA LEU A 209 4.64 16.30 -11.56
C LEU A 209 3.40 16.60 -10.70
N ASP A 210 2.55 15.61 -10.48
CA ASP A 210 1.42 15.69 -9.54
C ASP A 210 1.90 15.82 -8.08
N PHE A 211 2.90 15.01 -7.72
CA PHE A 211 3.54 15.03 -6.40
C PHE A 211 4.90 14.31 -6.41
N VAL A 212 5.65 14.53 -5.35
CA VAL A 212 6.86 13.78 -5.00
C VAL A 212 6.61 13.00 -3.72
N GLU A 213 6.76 11.67 -3.80
CA GLU A 213 6.57 10.75 -2.68
C GLU A 213 7.88 10.54 -1.92
N GLN A 214 7.82 10.64 -0.59
CA GLN A 214 8.85 10.36 0.42
C GLN A 214 10.29 10.68 -0.04
N PRO A 215 10.60 11.96 -0.31
CA PRO A 215 11.94 12.35 -0.75
C PRO A 215 13.02 12.12 0.30
N LEU A 216 12.71 12.33 1.58
CA LEU A 216 13.64 12.28 2.71
C LEU A 216 13.44 11.04 3.60
N PRO A 217 14.44 10.65 4.42
CA PRO A 217 14.29 9.60 5.41
C PRO A 217 13.07 9.79 6.30
N LYS A 218 12.40 8.69 6.67
CA LYS A 218 11.11 8.70 7.41
C LYS A 218 11.14 9.46 8.73
N TRP A 219 12.31 9.57 9.37
CA TRP A 219 12.50 10.27 10.63
C TRP A 219 12.61 11.80 10.48
N ASP A 220 12.85 12.31 9.26
CA ASP A 220 13.10 13.73 9.01
C ASP A 220 11.81 14.49 8.65
N LEU A 221 10.86 14.52 9.57
CA LEU A 221 9.58 15.22 9.37
C LEU A 221 9.75 16.74 9.21
N ASP A 222 10.67 17.34 9.97
CA ASP A 222 10.96 18.78 9.87
C ASP A 222 11.54 19.12 8.49
N GLY A 223 12.44 18.27 7.97
CA GLY A 223 12.98 18.41 6.62
C GLY A 223 11.88 18.26 5.54
N MET A 224 10.96 17.30 5.71
CA MET A 224 9.82 17.14 4.81
C MET A 224 8.93 18.40 4.78
N ALA A 225 8.64 18.95 5.95
CA ALA A 225 7.83 20.16 6.07
C ALA A 225 8.55 21.40 5.53
N GLU A 226 9.86 21.55 5.76
CA GLU A 226 10.70 22.61 5.20
C GLU A 226 10.75 22.51 3.66
N LEU A 227 11.01 21.31 3.14
CA LEU A 227 11.10 21.05 1.70
C LEU A 227 9.79 21.44 1.00
N ALA A 228 8.65 21.00 1.56
CA ALA A 228 7.33 21.29 1.01
C ALA A 228 7.00 22.78 0.91
N ARG A 229 7.56 23.63 1.81
CA ARG A 229 7.41 25.11 1.73
C ARG A 229 8.30 25.76 0.70
N ARG A 230 9.29 25.05 0.14
CA ARG A 230 10.34 25.58 -0.76
C ARG A 230 10.16 25.15 -2.21
N VAL A 231 9.19 24.27 -2.49
CA VAL A 231 8.89 23.73 -3.82
C VAL A 231 7.43 23.97 -4.17
N SER A 232 7.11 23.99 -5.45
CA SER A 232 5.71 24.15 -5.93
C SER A 232 4.98 22.81 -6.06
N VAL A 233 5.73 21.71 -6.21
CA VAL A 233 5.17 20.36 -6.36
C VAL A 233 4.71 19.82 -4.98
N PRO A 234 3.49 19.28 -4.86
CA PRO A 234 3.02 18.68 -3.62
C PRO A 234 3.94 17.56 -3.13
N ILE A 235 4.14 17.48 -1.81
CA ILE A 235 4.92 16.42 -1.16
C ILE A 235 3.98 15.42 -0.50
N MET A 236 4.24 14.13 -0.72
CA MET A 236 3.53 13.03 -0.09
C MET A 236 4.42 12.32 0.94
N ALA A 237 3.85 12.03 2.12
CA ALA A 237 4.46 11.21 3.14
C ALA A 237 3.97 9.76 3.01
N ASP A 238 4.90 8.80 2.83
CA ASP A 238 4.62 7.35 2.85
C ASP A 238 5.25 6.70 4.08
N GLU A 239 6.55 6.46 4.06
CA GLU A 239 7.24 5.78 5.17
C GLU A 239 7.20 6.61 6.46
N SER A 240 7.07 7.92 6.37
CA SER A 240 6.91 8.82 7.52
C SER A 240 5.54 8.76 8.18
N CYS A 241 4.54 8.13 7.56
CA CYS A 241 3.16 8.09 8.02
C CYS A 241 2.70 6.66 8.29
N GLY A 242 3.27 6.00 9.30
CA GLY A 242 2.95 4.62 9.68
C GLY A 242 1.81 4.47 10.69
N SER A 243 1.33 5.56 11.28
CA SER A 243 0.32 5.52 12.34
C SER A 243 -0.57 6.77 12.35
N PRO A 244 -1.73 6.74 13.05
CA PRO A 244 -2.52 7.94 13.30
C PRO A 244 -1.74 9.05 14.03
N GLN A 245 -0.79 8.68 14.89
CA GLN A 245 0.06 9.63 15.60
C GLN A 245 1.00 10.36 14.64
N ASP A 246 1.59 9.63 13.67
CA ASP A 246 2.43 10.24 12.63
C ASP A 246 1.60 11.18 11.75
N ALA A 247 0.41 10.74 11.33
CA ALA A 247 -0.50 11.58 10.55
C ALA A 247 -0.83 12.90 11.26
N LEU A 248 -1.09 12.84 12.58
CA LEU A 248 -1.33 14.03 13.40
C LEU A 248 -0.08 14.92 13.51
N ALA A 249 1.11 14.32 13.68
CA ALA A 249 2.37 15.06 13.73
C ALA A 249 2.65 15.78 12.39
N ILE A 250 2.48 15.09 11.26
CA ILE A 250 2.64 15.65 9.92
C ILE A 250 1.63 16.79 9.69
N ALA A 251 0.37 16.58 10.02
CA ALA A 251 -0.66 17.62 9.89
C ALA A 251 -0.35 18.89 10.71
N ARG A 252 0.20 18.73 11.93
CA ARG A 252 0.61 19.83 12.79
C ARG A 252 1.83 20.60 12.29
N LEU A 253 2.82 19.91 11.71
CA LEU A 253 4.00 20.54 11.12
C LEU A 253 3.64 21.33 9.85
N GLY A 254 2.64 20.86 9.11
CA GLY A 254 2.20 21.47 7.85
C GLY A 254 3.21 21.31 6.72
N GLY A 255 2.79 21.70 5.51
CA GLY A 255 3.59 21.64 4.29
C GLY A 255 3.36 20.37 3.47
N VAL A 256 3.40 19.18 4.07
CA VAL A 256 3.01 17.94 3.38
C VAL A 256 1.53 18.00 3.02
N SER A 257 1.19 17.63 1.79
CA SER A 257 -0.17 17.78 1.23
C SER A 257 -0.92 16.44 1.12
N ILE A 258 -0.20 15.32 1.10
CA ILE A 258 -0.76 14.02 0.79
C ILE A 258 -0.20 12.97 1.77
N LEU A 259 -1.06 12.09 2.29
CA LEU A 259 -0.67 10.95 3.10
C LEU A 259 -0.88 9.65 2.31
N ALA A 260 0.14 8.82 2.20
CA ALA A 260 -0.01 7.47 1.67
C ALA A 260 -0.67 6.57 2.73
N LEU A 261 -1.69 5.85 2.33
CA LEU A 261 -2.40 4.88 3.16
C LEU A 261 -1.92 3.47 2.79
N LYS A 262 -1.47 2.70 3.78
CA LYS A 262 -1.20 1.26 3.63
C LYS A 262 -1.73 0.55 4.86
N VAL A 263 -2.53 -0.49 4.65
CA VAL A 263 -3.22 -1.21 5.74
C VAL A 263 -2.21 -1.89 6.66
N THR A 264 -1.14 -2.44 6.11
CA THR A 264 -0.09 -3.10 6.89
C THR A 264 0.65 -2.14 7.82
N LYS A 265 1.11 -0.98 7.32
CA LYS A 265 1.89 -0.04 8.16
C LYS A 265 1.06 0.63 9.26
N ALA A 266 -0.25 0.81 9.03
CA ALA A 266 -1.16 1.38 10.02
C ALA A 266 -1.78 0.35 10.98
N ALA A 267 -1.23 -0.88 10.99
CA ALA A 267 -1.67 -1.98 11.83
C ALA A 267 -3.15 -2.36 11.66
N GLY A 268 -3.66 -2.28 10.41
CA GLY A 268 -4.99 -2.74 10.03
C GLY A 268 -5.88 -1.67 9.40
N ILE A 269 -7.08 -2.08 9.04
CA ILE A 269 -8.10 -1.26 8.38
C ILE A 269 -8.53 -0.08 9.25
N LEU A 270 -8.77 -0.32 10.56
CA LEU A 270 -9.16 0.77 11.48
C LEU A 270 -8.05 1.80 11.67
N GLY A 271 -6.79 1.36 11.77
CA GLY A 271 -5.65 2.27 11.85
C GLY A 271 -5.53 3.12 10.60
N THR A 272 -5.72 2.53 9.43
CA THR A 272 -5.69 3.23 8.14
C THR A 272 -6.84 4.22 8.00
N MET A 273 -8.06 3.83 8.40
CA MET A 273 -9.20 4.74 8.44
C MET A 273 -8.99 5.90 9.42
N ALA A 274 -8.32 5.67 10.55
CA ALA A 274 -7.97 6.76 11.49
C ALA A 274 -6.98 7.76 10.85
N VAL A 275 -5.95 7.28 10.12
CA VAL A 275 -5.06 8.14 9.33
C VAL A 275 -5.86 8.95 8.30
N ALA A 276 -6.76 8.31 7.55
CA ALA A 276 -7.60 8.98 6.56
C ALA A 276 -8.51 10.05 7.19
N ARG A 277 -9.08 9.80 8.37
CA ARG A 277 -9.93 10.79 9.09
C ARG A 277 -9.11 11.99 9.60
N ILE A 278 -7.87 11.77 10.04
CA ILE A 278 -6.95 12.86 10.40
C ILE A 278 -6.60 13.70 9.17
N ALA A 279 -6.29 13.04 8.04
CA ALA A 279 -6.03 13.71 6.77
C ALA A 279 -7.21 14.59 6.35
N GLU A 280 -8.43 14.03 6.37
CA GLU A 280 -9.66 14.74 6.04
C GLU A 280 -9.87 15.98 6.93
N ALA A 281 -9.73 15.81 8.24
CA ALA A 281 -9.88 16.91 9.21
C ALA A 281 -8.81 17.99 9.07
N ALA A 282 -7.62 17.63 8.57
CA ALA A 282 -6.51 18.55 8.33
C ALA A 282 -6.51 19.15 6.91
N GLY A 283 -7.47 18.80 6.05
CA GLY A 283 -7.52 19.25 4.65
C GLY A 283 -6.44 18.62 3.76
N LEU A 284 -5.90 17.46 4.15
CA LEU A 284 -4.90 16.71 3.37
C LEU A 284 -5.58 15.68 2.47
N GLY A 285 -5.00 15.45 1.29
CA GLY A 285 -5.38 14.35 0.42
C GLY A 285 -4.78 13.02 0.87
N CYS A 286 -5.37 11.90 0.39
CA CYS A 286 -4.81 10.58 0.57
C CYS A 286 -4.60 9.87 -0.77
N TYR A 287 -3.59 9.01 -0.78
CA TYR A 287 -3.25 8.07 -1.84
C TYR A 287 -3.13 6.66 -1.23
N VAL A 288 -3.68 5.65 -1.87
CA VAL A 288 -3.54 4.27 -1.36
C VAL A 288 -2.34 3.61 -2.04
N GLY A 289 -1.27 3.45 -1.27
CA GLY A 289 -0.07 2.74 -1.70
C GLY A 289 -0.26 1.22 -1.66
N CYS A 290 0.77 0.46 -2.00
CA CYS A 290 0.78 -1.00 -1.92
C CYS A 290 2.09 -1.54 -1.32
N MET A 291 2.06 -2.85 -1.02
CA MET A 291 3.22 -3.68 -0.68
C MET A 291 3.32 -4.88 -1.64
N ILE A 292 2.75 -4.73 -2.85
CA ILE A 292 2.62 -5.79 -3.87
C ILE A 292 1.85 -6.99 -3.30
N GLU A 293 0.69 -6.71 -2.72
CA GLU A 293 -0.21 -7.68 -2.15
C GLU A 293 -0.79 -8.61 -3.21
N THR A 294 -1.23 -9.82 -2.80
CA THR A 294 -2.14 -10.65 -3.60
C THR A 294 -3.51 -9.99 -3.70
N SER A 295 -4.45 -10.59 -4.44
CA SER A 295 -5.82 -10.07 -4.47
C SER A 295 -6.48 -10.05 -3.08
N LEU A 296 -6.05 -10.87 -2.12
CA LEU A 296 -6.58 -10.83 -0.76
C LEU A 296 -6.20 -9.52 -0.05
N GLY A 297 -4.90 -9.22 0.03
CA GLY A 297 -4.43 -7.97 0.64
C GLY A 297 -4.91 -6.75 -0.15
N THR A 298 -4.81 -6.80 -1.48
CA THR A 298 -5.34 -5.75 -2.37
C THR A 298 -6.82 -5.46 -2.10
N ALA A 299 -7.64 -6.49 -1.87
CA ALA A 299 -9.05 -6.31 -1.51
C ALA A 299 -9.22 -5.54 -0.20
N ALA A 300 -8.43 -5.84 0.83
CA ALA A 300 -8.49 -5.12 2.11
C ALA A 300 -8.16 -3.62 1.95
N TYR A 301 -7.12 -3.29 1.16
CA TYR A 301 -6.77 -1.91 0.85
C TYR A 301 -7.86 -1.23 0.02
N LEU A 302 -8.46 -1.95 -0.94
CA LEU A 302 -9.55 -1.44 -1.75
C LEU A 302 -10.80 -1.12 -0.90
N GLN A 303 -11.15 -1.95 0.08
CA GLN A 303 -12.26 -1.66 1.00
C GLN A 303 -12.06 -0.31 1.72
N VAL A 304 -10.83 -0.01 2.15
CA VAL A 304 -10.47 1.29 2.72
C VAL A 304 -10.57 2.40 1.66
N ALA A 305 -10.01 2.18 0.47
CA ALA A 305 -10.00 3.17 -0.61
C ALA A 305 -11.43 3.56 -1.04
N LEU A 306 -12.36 2.60 -1.02
CA LEU A 306 -13.77 2.84 -1.35
C LEU A 306 -14.49 3.66 -0.27
N ALA A 307 -14.17 3.46 1.01
CA ALA A 307 -14.85 4.10 2.14
C ALA A 307 -14.23 5.43 2.57
N ALA A 308 -12.93 5.64 2.34
CA ALA A 308 -12.21 6.83 2.78
C ALA A 308 -12.37 8.00 1.80
N ALA A 309 -13.14 9.02 2.18
CA ALA A 309 -13.41 10.19 1.34
C ALA A 309 -12.14 10.93 0.88
N PRO A 310 -11.09 11.14 1.72
CA PRO A 310 -9.90 11.90 1.32
C PRO A 310 -8.98 11.17 0.32
N VAL A 311 -9.29 9.94 -0.10
CA VAL A 311 -8.55 9.23 -1.17
C VAL A 311 -8.89 9.88 -2.52
N THR A 312 -8.26 11.02 -2.79
CA THR A 312 -8.48 11.83 -4.01
C THR A 312 -7.34 11.70 -5.03
N TRP A 313 -6.24 11.05 -4.64
CA TRP A 313 -5.05 10.88 -5.49
C TRP A 313 -4.95 9.49 -6.14
N GLY A 314 -5.99 8.65 -6.02
CA GLY A 314 -6.01 7.31 -6.58
C GLY A 314 -5.25 6.29 -5.72
N CYS A 315 -4.77 5.23 -6.36
CA CYS A 315 -4.07 4.14 -5.68
C CYS A 315 -2.95 3.54 -6.53
N GLU A 316 -2.19 2.64 -5.90
CA GLU A 316 -1.16 1.80 -6.52
C GLU A 316 -1.46 0.31 -6.32
N LEU A 317 -2.74 -0.07 -6.28
CA LEU A 317 -3.19 -1.42 -5.98
C LEU A 317 -3.03 -2.35 -7.19
N PHE A 318 -1.81 -2.54 -7.67
CA PHE A 318 -1.48 -3.32 -8.85
C PHE A 318 -0.69 -4.61 -8.55
N GLY A 319 -0.53 -4.99 -7.27
CA GLY A 319 0.18 -6.20 -6.85
C GLY A 319 -0.20 -7.44 -7.64
N PRO A 320 -1.51 -7.80 -7.80
CA PRO A 320 -1.94 -8.96 -8.57
C PRO A 320 -1.51 -8.92 -10.04
N LEU A 321 -1.30 -7.74 -10.61
CA LEU A 321 -0.82 -7.59 -11.98
C LEU A 321 0.69 -7.88 -12.10
N LEU A 322 1.46 -7.74 -11.01
CA LEU A 322 2.90 -8.00 -10.97
C LEU A 322 3.25 -9.44 -10.59
N LEU A 323 2.45 -10.10 -9.77
CA LEU A 323 2.71 -11.44 -9.26
C LEU A 323 2.48 -12.52 -10.32
N LYS A 324 3.26 -13.61 -10.29
CA LYS A 324 3.08 -14.77 -11.16
C LYS A 324 1.91 -15.67 -10.75
N GLY A 325 1.44 -15.53 -9.53
CA GLY A 325 0.33 -16.30 -8.96
C GLY A 325 -0.56 -15.43 -8.08
N ASP A 326 -1.72 -15.94 -7.75
CA ASP A 326 -2.65 -15.34 -6.80
C ASP A 326 -3.26 -16.46 -5.93
N VAL A 327 -3.85 -16.09 -4.81
CA VAL A 327 -4.37 -17.05 -3.81
C VAL A 327 -5.89 -17.04 -3.73
N VAL A 328 -6.56 -16.39 -4.66
CA VAL A 328 -8.02 -16.26 -4.69
C VAL A 328 -8.63 -16.91 -5.91
N ARG A 329 -9.88 -17.38 -5.80
CA ARG A 329 -10.62 -17.99 -6.93
C ARG A 329 -10.90 -17.02 -8.06
N ARG A 330 -11.19 -15.76 -7.73
CA ARG A 330 -11.42 -14.67 -8.68
C ARG A 330 -10.61 -13.45 -8.24
N PRO A 331 -9.57 -13.09 -9.00
CA PRO A 331 -8.79 -11.90 -8.73
C PRO A 331 -9.62 -10.62 -8.73
N VAL A 332 -9.10 -9.58 -8.08
CA VAL A 332 -9.64 -8.22 -8.20
C VAL A 332 -9.66 -7.78 -9.67
N SER A 333 -10.63 -6.94 -10.02
CA SER A 333 -10.86 -6.54 -11.41
C SER A 333 -10.36 -5.13 -11.69
N TYR A 334 -9.82 -4.96 -12.89
CA TYR A 334 -9.32 -3.68 -13.39
C TYR A 334 -9.98 -3.33 -14.72
N ALA A 335 -10.35 -2.08 -14.91
CA ALA A 335 -10.85 -1.57 -16.18
C ALA A 335 -10.48 -0.09 -16.33
N ASP A 336 -10.18 0.34 -17.54
CA ASP A 336 -9.94 1.74 -17.91
C ASP A 336 -8.94 2.49 -16.99
N GLY A 337 -7.87 1.81 -16.58
CA GLY A 337 -6.85 2.35 -15.69
C GLY A 337 -7.31 2.56 -14.25
N ALA A 338 -8.31 1.81 -13.79
CA ALA A 338 -8.82 1.83 -12.43
C ALA A 338 -8.99 0.41 -11.87
N ILE A 339 -8.96 0.26 -10.56
CA ILE A 339 -9.42 -0.94 -9.84
C ILE A 339 -10.89 -0.76 -9.47
N LEU A 340 -11.70 -1.80 -9.72
CA LEU A 340 -13.15 -1.78 -9.55
C LEU A 340 -13.56 -2.20 -8.13
N ALA A 341 -14.67 -1.65 -7.63
CA ALA A 341 -15.23 -2.01 -6.35
C ALA A 341 -15.57 -3.50 -6.24
N LEU A 342 -15.47 -4.03 -5.03
CA LEU A 342 -15.85 -5.39 -4.66
C LEU A 342 -17.12 -5.34 -3.80
N ASP A 343 -18.15 -6.08 -4.22
CA ASP A 343 -19.46 -6.11 -3.55
C ASP A 343 -19.72 -7.44 -2.79
N GLY A 344 -18.79 -8.40 -2.83
CA GLY A 344 -18.89 -9.66 -2.09
C GLY A 344 -18.75 -9.48 -0.59
N PRO A 345 -19.31 -10.40 0.23
CA PRO A 345 -19.16 -10.37 1.69
C PRO A 345 -17.70 -10.39 2.14
N GLY A 346 -17.42 -9.80 3.29
CA GLY A 346 -16.07 -9.70 3.83
C GLY A 346 -15.19 -8.75 3.02
N LEU A 347 -13.99 -9.16 2.71
CA LEU A 347 -13.09 -8.41 1.84
C LEU A 347 -13.55 -8.43 0.36
N GLY A 348 -14.48 -9.33 0.00
CA GLY A 348 -15.06 -9.41 -1.34
C GLY A 348 -14.33 -10.39 -2.27
N VAL A 349 -13.42 -11.21 -1.73
CA VAL A 349 -12.69 -12.27 -2.45
C VAL A 349 -12.76 -13.59 -1.68
N ASP A 350 -12.65 -14.72 -2.40
CA ASP A 350 -12.64 -16.05 -1.82
C ASP A 350 -11.29 -16.71 -2.06
N ILE A 351 -10.71 -17.25 -1.00
CA ILE A 351 -9.44 -17.98 -1.08
C ILE A 351 -9.60 -19.26 -1.89
N ASP A 352 -8.64 -19.51 -2.76
CA ASP A 352 -8.38 -20.81 -3.38
C ASP A 352 -7.31 -21.53 -2.56
N GLU A 353 -7.75 -22.45 -1.70
CA GLU A 353 -6.83 -23.19 -0.82
C GLU A 353 -5.83 -24.05 -1.61
N THR A 354 -6.17 -24.48 -2.82
CA THR A 354 -5.24 -25.23 -3.69
C THR A 354 -4.12 -24.30 -4.15
N ALA A 355 -4.46 -23.14 -4.72
CA ALA A 355 -3.47 -22.17 -5.18
C ALA A 355 -2.61 -21.64 -4.01
N LEU A 356 -3.22 -21.42 -2.84
CA LEU A 356 -2.50 -21.00 -1.64
C LEU A 356 -1.49 -22.06 -1.19
N ASN A 357 -1.88 -23.35 -1.19
CA ASN A 357 -0.99 -24.46 -0.81
C ASN A 357 0.14 -24.66 -1.82
N GLU A 358 -0.08 -24.40 -3.11
CA GLU A 358 0.97 -24.46 -4.16
C GLU A 358 2.06 -23.39 -3.95
N CYS A 359 1.68 -22.22 -3.43
CA CYS A 359 2.61 -21.13 -3.12
C CYS A 359 3.25 -21.23 -1.72
N ALA A 360 2.72 -22.11 -0.85
CA ALA A 360 3.17 -22.25 0.53
C ALA A 360 4.62 -22.70 0.62
N ARG A 361 5.37 -22.12 1.55
CA ARG A 361 6.72 -22.59 1.90
C ARG A 361 6.63 -24.00 2.51
N ARG A 362 7.51 -24.86 2.06
CA ARG A 362 7.66 -26.26 2.56
C ARG A 362 8.48 -26.31 3.83
#